data_bf7c47c02ed4050288c10a5afe8ab6fc
#
_entry.id   bf7c47c02ed4050288c10a5afe8ab6fc
#
_cell.length_a   1.000
_cell.length_b   1.000
_cell.length_c   1.000
_cell.angle_alpha   90.00
_cell.angle_beta   90.00
_cell.angle_gamma   90.00
#
_symmetry.space_group_name_H-M   'P 1'
#
loop_
_entity.id
_entity.type
_entity.pdbx_description
1 polymer ?
#
loop_
_entity_poly.entity_id
_entity_poly.type
_entity_poly.pdbx_seq_one_letter_code
_entity_poly.pdbx_strand_id
1 'polypeptide(L)'
;MFREFLAWIIEADKKFIIIGNMNAITYKEAFPLIKDNKMWLGYSIHSGDREFEVPNEYPLAAAGWRIDENGRKFIRVKGVRWFTNIDHGRRHQPLALMTMVDNLRFSKHKELKGKTAYDHYDNYDAIEVPFTDAIPSDY
;
A
#
# COMPACT_ATOMS: atom_id res chain seq x y z
N MET A 1 14.88 14.87 -0.83
CA MET A 1 13.92 15.45 -1.80
C MET A 1 12.46 15.15 -1.46
N PHE A 2 11.99 13.91 -1.34
CA PHE A 2 10.58 13.63 -0.99
C PHE A 2 10.21 14.16 0.43
N ARG A 3 11.06 13.96 1.42
CA ARG A 3 10.81 14.37 2.82
C ARG A 3 10.72 15.90 2.98
N GLU A 4 11.67 16.61 2.40
CA GLU A 4 11.71 18.08 2.46
C GLU A 4 10.53 18.69 1.71
N PHE A 5 10.20 18.14 0.54
CA PHE A 5 9.06 18.57 -0.24
C PHE A 5 7.73 18.33 0.51
N LEU A 6 7.59 17.18 1.16
CA LEU A 6 6.42 16.87 1.97
C LEU A 6 6.29 17.83 3.15
N ALA A 7 7.37 18.09 3.88
CA ALA A 7 7.37 19.03 4.99
C ALA A 7 6.94 20.43 4.54
N TRP A 8 7.52 20.91 3.45
CA TRP A 8 7.21 22.22 2.89
C TRP A 8 5.74 22.35 2.47
N ILE A 9 5.17 21.33 1.81
CA ILE A 9 3.79 21.39 1.32
C ILE A 9 2.76 21.33 2.46
N ILE A 10 3.09 20.60 3.54
CA ILE A 10 2.29 20.55 4.77
C ILE A 10 2.34 21.90 5.51
N GLU A 11 3.52 22.49 5.65
CA GLU A 11 3.70 23.80 6.27
C GLU A 11 2.93 24.88 5.50
N ALA A 12 2.90 24.78 4.18
CA ALA A 12 2.15 25.70 3.32
C ALA A 12 0.62 25.43 3.33
N ASP A 13 0.14 24.45 4.06
CA ASP A 13 -1.28 24.04 4.15
C ASP A 13 -1.94 23.86 2.78
N LYS A 14 -1.24 23.18 1.86
CA LYS A 14 -1.72 22.96 0.50
C LYS A 14 -2.31 21.56 0.32
N LYS A 15 -3.30 21.47 -0.55
CA LYS A 15 -3.78 20.20 -1.09
C LYS A 15 -2.73 19.62 -2.02
N PHE A 16 -2.51 18.32 -1.94
CA PHE A 16 -1.49 17.67 -2.76
C PHE A 16 -1.87 16.26 -3.20
N ILE A 17 -1.31 15.88 -4.34
CA ILE A 17 -1.20 14.49 -4.80
C ILE A 17 0.25 14.34 -5.26
N ILE A 18 1.01 13.48 -4.60
CA ILE A 18 2.42 13.25 -4.92
C ILE A 18 2.72 11.77 -5.08
N ILE A 19 3.64 11.46 -6.00
CA ILE A 19 4.17 10.10 -6.17
C ILE A 19 5.34 9.91 -5.21
N GLY A 20 5.33 8.79 -4.51
CA GLY A 20 6.44 8.36 -3.68
C GLY A 20 6.60 6.85 -3.68
N ASN A 21 7.65 6.37 -3.02
CA ASN A 21 7.82 4.97 -2.76
C ASN A 21 7.01 4.56 -1.53
N MET A 22 6.47 3.34 -1.53
CA MET A 22 5.70 2.81 -0.39
C MET A 22 6.48 2.87 0.94
N ASN A 23 7.80 2.72 0.90
CA ASN A 23 8.64 2.82 2.10
C ASN A 23 8.58 4.21 2.77
N ALA A 24 8.08 5.22 2.07
CA ALA A 24 7.91 6.56 2.66
C ALA A 24 6.96 6.57 3.85
N ILE A 25 6.05 5.60 3.99
CA ILE A 25 5.16 5.47 5.16
C ILE A 25 5.95 5.30 6.47
N THR A 26 7.16 4.77 6.41
CA THR A 26 8.02 4.54 7.58
C THR A 26 8.88 5.74 7.95
N TYR A 27 8.89 6.80 7.15
CA TYR A 27 9.69 7.98 7.43
C TYR A 27 9.13 8.75 8.61
N LYS A 28 10.03 9.27 9.45
CA LYS A 28 9.65 10.07 10.63
C LYS A 28 8.86 11.34 10.29
N GLU A 29 8.98 11.85 9.07
CA GLU A 29 8.24 13.00 8.56
C GLU A 29 6.86 12.62 8.01
N ALA A 30 6.69 11.39 7.52
CA ALA A 30 5.46 10.91 6.89
C ALA A 30 4.54 10.17 7.85
N PHE A 31 5.10 9.30 8.71
CA PHE A 31 4.31 8.46 9.59
C PHE A 31 3.39 9.25 10.55
N PRO A 32 3.84 10.33 11.21
CA PRO A 32 2.94 11.14 12.04
C PRO A 32 1.75 11.72 11.27
N LEU A 33 1.95 12.13 10.02
CA LEU A 33 0.87 12.65 9.19
C LEU A 33 -0.19 11.58 8.88
N ILE A 34 0.24 10.35 8.67
CA ILE A 34 -0.65 9.20 8.45
C ILE A 34 -1.40 8.86 9.75
N LYS A 35 -0.67 8.77 10.87
CA LYS A 35 -1.22 8.50 12.20
C LYS A 35 -2.27 9.55 12.61
N ASP A 36 -1.98 10.82 12.36
CA ASP A 36 -2.84 11.94 12.71
C ASP A 36 -3.93 12.22 11.66
N ASN A 37 -4.07 11.32 10.67
CA ASN A 37 -5.07 11.41 9.62
C ASN A 37 -4.99 12.71 8.79
N LYS A 38 -3.77 13.16 8.52
CA LYS A 38 -3.46 14.36 7.71
C LYS A 38 -2.96 14.00 6.31
N MET A 39 -2.59 12.76 6.09
CA MET A 39 -2.15 12.21 4.81
C MET A 39 -2.54 10.74 4.71
N TRP A 40 -2.82 10.28 3.52
CA TRP A 40 -3.18 8.88 3.21
C TRP A 40 -2.75 8.49 1.81
N LEU A 41 -2.93 7.22 1.47
CA LEU A 41 -2.69 6.71 0.12
C LEU A 41 -3.81 7.15 -0.83
N GLY A 42 -3.46 7.43 -2.07
CA GLY A 42 -4.42 7.82 -3.10
C GLY A 42 -5.34 6.69 -3.53
N TYR A 43 -6.32 7.07 -4.37
CA TYR A 43 -7.36 6.15 -4.84
C TYR A 43 -6.83 4.96 -5.65
N SER A 44 -5.77 5.15 -6.43
CA SER A 44 -5.21 4.15 -7.35
C SER A 44 -3.80 3.71 -6.94
N ILE A 45 -3.26 2.72 -7.64
CA ILE A 45 -1.93 2.14 -7.41
C ILE A 45 -1.80 1.52 -6.01
N HIS A 46 -2.49 0.41 -5.81
CA HIS A 46 -2.48 -0.32 -4.53
C HIS A 46 -1.44 -1.42 -4.46
N SER A 47 -0.94 -1.87 -5.61
CA SER A 47 0.04 -2.95 -5.69
C SER A 47 0.91 -2.82 -6.93
N GLY A 48 2.02 -3.54 -6.93
CA GLY A 48 2.89 -3.72 -8.08
C GLY A 48 3.79 -2.52 -8.38
N ASP A 49 4.49 -2.68 -9.48
CA ASP A 49 5.42 -1.72 -10.03
C ASP A 49 4.74 -0.88 -11.11
N ARG A 50 5.34 0.24 -11.47
CA ARG A 50 4.86 1.11 -12.56
C ARG A 50 5.97 1.41 -13.53
N GLU A 51 5.61 1.48 -14.80
CA GLU A 51 6.49 1.98 -15.85
C GLU A 51 6.21 3.45 -16.10
N PHE A 52 7.28 4.19 -16.30
CA PHE A 52 7.24 5.61 -16.68
C PHE A 52 8.03 5.80 -17.95
N GLU A 53 7.44 6.52 -18.91
CA GLU A 53 8.17 7.00 -20.05
C GLU A 53 9.16 8.09 -19.60
N VAL A 54 10.36 8.03 -20.11
CA VAL A 54 11.43 8.96 -19.76
C VAL A 54 12.01 9.60 -21.03
N PRO A 55 12.56 10.82 -20.95
CA PRO A 55 13.23 11.46 -22.08
C PRO A 55 14.36 10.59 -22.65
N ASN A 56 14.65 10.80 -23.91
CA ASN A 56 15.70 10.03 -24.62
C ASN A 56 17.08 10.17 -23.99
N GLU A 57 17.37 11.31 -23.37
CA GLU A 57 18.61 11.61 -22.68
C GLU A 57 18.72 10.95 -21.31
N TYR A 58 17.62 10.39 -20.80
CA TYR A 58 17.59 9.75 -19.48
C TYR A 58 18.51 8.53 -19.46
N PRO A 59 19.45 8.42 -18.48
CA PRO A 59 20.36 7.30 -18.41
C PRO A 59 19.61 6.02 -18.02
N LEU A 60 19.75 4.95 -18.81
CA LEU A 60 19.17 3.64 -18.55
C LEU A 60 20.09 2.80 -17.65
N ALA A 61 20.44 3.32 -16.48
CA ALA A 61 21.31 2.64 -15.52
C ALA A 61 20.59 1.72 -14.55
N ALA A 62 19.25 1.83 -14.44
CA ALA A 62 18.45 1.03 -13.51
C ALA A 62 18.07 -0.32 -14.11
N ALA A 63 17.99 -1.35 -13.28
CA ALA A 63 17.40 -2.62 -13.69
C ALA A 63 15.90 -2.43 -14.00
N GLY A 64 15.44 -2.99 -15.12
CA GLY A 64 14.02 -2.92 -15.50
C GLY A 64 13.67 -1.74 -16.40
N TRP A 65 14.52 -1.39 -17.35
CA TRP A 65 14.20 -0.52 -18.46
C TRP A 65 13.81 -1.30 -19.72
N ARG A 66 13.10 -0.66 -20.60
CA ARG A 66 12.85 -1.17 -21.96
C ARG A 66 12.73 0.00 -22.95
N ILE A 67 12.89 -0.35 -24.22
CA ILE A 67 12.61 0.55 -25.35
C ILE A 67 11.49 -0.12 -26.14
N ASP A 68 10.46 0.64 -26.51
CA ASP A 68 9.37 0.13 -27.34
C ASP A 68 9.70 0.16 -28.84
N GLU A 69 8.78 -0.32 -29.68
CA GLU A 69 8.91 -0.36 -31.13
C GLU A 69 9.08 1.03 -31.78
N ASN A 70 8.64 2.08 -31.09
CA ASN A 70 8.74 3.46 -31.53
C ASN A 70 9.98 4.19 -30.97
N GLY A 71 10.89 3.47 -30.30
CA GLY A 71 12.10 4.02 -29.70
C GLY A 71 11.89 4.78 -28.40
N ARG A 72 10.67 4.73 -27.79
CA ARG A 72 10.39 5.37 -26.51
C ARG A 72 11.00 4.55 -25.38
N LYS A 73 11.61 5.25 -24.43
CA LYS A 73 12.29 4.65 -23.27
C LYS A 73 11.39 4.63 -22.06
N PHE A 74 11.36 3.51 -21.39
CA PHE A 74 10.58 3.29 -20.16
C PHE A 74 11.47 2.76 -19.06
N ILE A 75 11.22 3.24 -17.84
CA ILE A 75 11.81 2.69 -16.62
C ILE A 75 10.73 2.10 -15.73
N ARG A 76 11.05 0.99 -15.08
CA ARG A 76 10.17 0.34 -14.12
C ARG A 76 10.56 0.74 -12.70
N VAL A 77 9.62 1.33 -11.98
CA VAL A 77 9.81 1.76 -10.59
C VAL A 77 8.98 0.88 -9.67
N LYS A 78 9.66 0.28 -8.68
CA LYS A 78 9.03 -0.60 -7.69
C LYS A 78 8.38 0.20 -6.56
N GLY A 79 7.27 -0.34 -6.04
CA GLY A 79 6.64 0.19 -4.83
C GLY A 79 6.09 1.60 -4.95
N VAL A 80 5.70 2.02 -6.14
CA VAL A 80 5.12 3.36 -6.39
C VAL A 80 3.77 3.47 -5.70
N ARG A 81 3.55 4.60 -5.01
CA ARG A 81 2.28 4.95 -4.38
C ARG A 81 1.97 6.43 -4.57
N TRP A 82 0.67 6.75 -4.62
CA TRP A 82 0.19 8.10 -4.46
C TRP A 82 0.00 8.42 -2.99
N PHE A 83 0.48 9.58 -2.58
CA PHE A 83 0.23 10.17 -1.26
C PHE A 83 -0.59 11.45 -1.44
N THR A 84 -1.59 11.65 -0.60
CA THR A 84 -2.50 12.79 -0.74
C THR A 84 -3.11 13.19 0.61
N ASN A 85 -3.55 14.42 0.72
CA ASN A 85 -4.45 14.91 1.77
C ASN A 85 -5.83 15.29 1.20
N ILE A 86 -6.10 14.93 -0.05
CA ILE A 86 -7.42 15.12 -0.68
C ILE A 86 -8.27 13.89 -0.39
N ASP A 87 -9.46 14.10 0.16
CA ASP A 87 -10.38 13.01 0.46
C ASP A 87 -10.88 12.29 -0.80
N HIS A 88 -11.15 10.98 -0.65
CA HIS A 88 -11.70 10.16 -1.73
C HIS A 88 -12.49 8.97 -1.16
N GLY A 89 -13.50 8.49 -1.91
CA GLY A 89 -14.45 7.48 -1.45
C GLY A 89 -13.83 6.17 -1.00
N ARG A 90 -12.72 5.74 -1.59
CA ARG A 90 -12.06 4.49 -1.21
C ARG A 90 -11.49 4.52 0.22
N ARG A 91 -11.12 5.69 0.71
CA ARG A 91 -10.66 5.87 2.09
C ARG A 91 -11.72 5.53 3.12
N HIS A 92 -12.99 5.73 2.76
CA HIS A 92 -14.15 5.49 3.62
C HIS A 92 -14.82 4.14 3.35
N GLN A 93 -14.26 3.35 2.45
CA GLN A 93 -14.81 2.04 2.12
C GLN A 93 -14.56 1.08 3.29
N PRO A 94 -15.60 0.44 3.83
CA PRO A 94 -15.45 -0.56 4.88
C PRO A 94 -14.53 -1.69 4.44
N LEU A 95 -13.80 -2.26 5.37
CA LEU A 95 -13.06 -3.49 5.12
C LEU A 95 -14.06 -4.60 4.79
N ALA A 96 -13.74 -5.40 3.78
CA ALA A 96 -14.48 -6.62 3.50
C ALA A 96 -14.15 -7.65 4.59
N LEU A 97 -15.09 -7.85 5.49
CA LEU A 97 -14.98 -8.81 6.58
C LEU A 97 -15.72 -10.10 6.24
N MET A 98 -15.28 -11.20 6.79
CA MET A 98 -15.98 -12.48 6.77
C MET A 98 -15.88 -13.13 8.15
N THR A 99 -16.73 -14.11 8.42
CA THR A 99 -16.62 -14.87 9.66
C THR A 99 -15.39 -15.79 9.64
N MET A 100 -14.88 -16.17 10.81
CA MET A 100 -13.81 -17.16 10.91
C MET A 100 -14.20 -18.46 10.20
N VAL A 101 -15.43 -18.90 10.35
CA VAL A 101 -15.96 -20.11 9.70
C VAL A 101 -15.87 -20.03 8.19
N ASP A 102 -16.25 -18.91 7.62
CA ASP A 102 -16.18 -18.69 6.18
C ASP A 102 -14.73 -18.62 5.70
N ASN A 103 -13.84 -17.97 6.44
CA ASN A 103 -12.43 -17.91 6.10
C ASN A 103 -11.80 -19.31 6.11
N LEU A 104 -12.05 -20.13 7.14
CA LEU A 104 -11.57 -21.51 7.20
C LEU A 104 -12.13 -22.37 6.06
N ARG A 105 -13.39 -22.17 5.69
CA ARG A 105 -14.06 -22.93 4.63
C ARG A 105 -13.57 -22.59 3.23
N PHE A 106 -13.36 -21.31 2.95
CA PHE A 106 -13.10 -20.82 1.59
C PHE A 106 -11.65 -20.42 1.33
N SER A 107 -10.82 -20.36 2.36
CA SER A 107 -9.40 -20.03 2.21
C SER A 107 -8.67 -21.04 1.32
N LYS A 108 -7.79 -20.53 0.48
CA LYS A 108 -6.87 -21.32 -0.36
C LYS A 108 -5.57 -21.67 0.36
N HIS A 109 -5.35 -21.13 1.55
CA HIS A 109 -4.12 -21.34 2.31
C HIS A 109 -4.09 -22.75 2.92
N LYS A 110 -2.99 -23.44 2.70
CA LYS A 110 -2.83 -24.84 3.15
C LYS A 110 -2.89 -24.99 4.66
N GLU A 111 -2.40 -23.99 5.37
CA GLU A 111 -2.33 -23.93 6.83
C GLU A 111 -3.72 -23.89 7.49
N LEU A 112 -4.72 -23.42 6.78
CA LEU A 112 -6.11 -23.38 7.25
C LEU A 112 -6.92 -24.60 6.83
N LYS A 113 -6.40 -25.40 5.90
CA LYS A 113 -7.13 -26.55 5.34
C LYS A 113 -7.40 -27.60 6.40
N GLY A 114 -8.69 -27.85 6.64
CA GLY A 114 -9.13 -28.86 7.62
C GLY A 114 -9.17 -28.37 9.07
N LYS A 115 -8.82 -27.12 9.33
CA LYS A 115 -9.01 -26.51 10.65
C LYS A 115 -10.48 -26.12 10.87
N THR A 116 -10.92 -26.17 12.12
CA THR A 116 -12.26 -25.75 12.58
C THR A 116 -12.23 -24.43 13.32
N ALA A 117 -11.05 -23.97 13.72
CA ALA A 117 -10.81 -22.67 14.37
C ALA A 117 -9.40 -22.18 14.06
N TYR A 118 -9.14 -20.89 14.30
CA TYR A 118 -7.79 -20.34 14.31
C TYR A 118 -6.99 -20.85 15.51
N ASP A 119 -5.68 -20.80 15.40
CA ASP A 119 -4.80 -21.14 16.51
C ASP A 119 -4.96 -20.11 17.64
N HIS A 120 -5.12 -20.58 18.86
CA HIS A 120 -5.31 -19.78 20.06
C HIS A 120 -4.08 -19.87 20.95
N TYR A 121 -3.73 -18.77 21.60
CA TYR A 121 -2.64 -18.73 22.55
C TYR A 121 -3.16 -18.95 23.96
N ASP A 122 -2.73 -20.03 24.63
CA ASP A 122 -3.22 -20.40 25.98
C ASP A 122 -2.95 -19.33 27.05
N ASN A 123 -1.93 -18.50 26.84
CA ASN A 123 -1.50 -17.47 27.81
C ASN A 123 -2.04 -16.06 27.53
N TYR A 124 -2.77 -15.89 26.43
CA TYR A 124 -3.30 -14.60 26.00
C TYR A 124 -4.71 -14.78 25.47
N ASP A 125 -5.56 -13.82 25.76
CA ASP A 125 -6.88 -13.72 25.13
C ASP A 125 -6.73 -13.18 23.69
N ALA A 126 -6.05 -13.97 22.86
CA ALA A 126 -5.71 -13.63 21.49
C ALA A 126 -5.72 -14.86 20.59
N ILE A 127 -6.07 -14.66 19.35
CA ILE A 127 -5.98 -15.66 18.28
C ILE A 127 -4.98 -15.21 17.23
N GLU A 128 -4.35 -16.18 16.57
CA GLU A 128 -3.55 -15.92 15.41
C GLU A 128 -4.41 -15.94 14.15
N VAL A 129 -4.59 -14.76 13.51
CA VAL A 129 -5.17 -14.65 12.19
C VAL A 129 -4.04 -14.78 11.17
N PRO A 130 -3.84 -15.95 10.55
CA PRO A 130 -2.61 -16.23 9.79
C PRO A 130 -2.50 -15.45 8.49
N PHE A 131 -3.63 -14.94 7.98
CA PHE A 131 -3.67 -14.21 6.71
C PHE A 131 -4.61 -13.01 6.81
N THR A 132 -4.18 -11.89 6.25
CA THR A 132 -4.92 -10.62 6.27
C THR A 132 -5.94 -10.49 5.12
N ASP A 133 -6.15 -11.52 4.31
CA ASP A 133 -7.08 -11.52 3.18
C ASP A 133 -8.53 -11.30 3.64
N ALA A 134 -8.81 -11.72 4.86
CA ALA A 134 -10.08 -11.51 5.49
C ALA A 134 -9.88 -11.36 7.00
N ILE A 135 -10.36 -10.27 7.55
CA ILE A 135 -10.42 -10.06 9.00
C ILE A 135 -11.80 -10.54 9.44
N PRO A 136 -11.89 -11.50 10.38
CA PRO A 136 -13.18 -11.96 10.90
C PRO A 136 -13.98 -10.81 11.50
N SER A 137 -15.29 -10.79 11.22
CA SER A 137 -16.20 -9.76 11.71
C SER A 137 -16.64 -9.98 13.17
N ASP A 138 -16.32 -11.16 13.69
CA ASP A 138 -16.64 -11.65 15.02
C ASP A 138 -15.44 -11.58 16.01
N TYR A 139 -14.37 -10.87 15.61
CA TYR A 139 -13.20 -10.58 16.43
C TYR A 139 -12.81 -9.10 16.41
#